data_b4a02c6f50efd3ee1135d40161dc484f
#
_entry.id   b4a02c6f50efd3ee1135d40161dc484f
#
_cell.length_a   1.000
_cell.length_b   1.000
_cell.length_c   1.000
_cell.angle_alpha   90.00
_cell.angle_beta   90.00
_cell.angle_gamma   90.00
#
_symmetry.space_group_name_H-M   'P 1'
#
loop_
_entity.id
_entity.type
_entity.pdbx_description
1 polymer ?
#
loop_
_entity_poly.entity_id
_entity_poly.type
_entity_poly.pdbx_seq_one_letter_code
_entity_poly.pdbx_strand_id
1 'polypeptide(L)'
;SSSLVGSEMCIRDRLKPVHRRIIYSMYQLKLFKSSSYKKCARIVGDVMGKFHPHGDQAIYDSLVRMAQDFSTRITLVDGQGNFGNIDGDNPAAMRYTEARLQDYTNYFFDGIEENSVDFKDNYDGQNLEPVVLPSQLPNILINGAMGIAVGMATNIPPHNILELIDALKLIIKKDKASLTEILKIINGPDLPTGGEIILDSNEKKQIYKNGKGSFNINAK
;
A
#
# COMPACT_ATOMS: atom_id res chain seq x y z
N SER A 1 23.20 -13.78 -4.79
CA SER A 1 21.91 -13.09 -4.82
C SER A 1 22.15 -11.61 -5.00
N SER A 2 21.96 -11.11 -6.22
CA SER A 2 22.00 -9.68 -6.46
C SER A 2 20.76 -9.07 -5.81
N SER A 3 20.95 -8.32 -4.74
CA SER A 3 19.92 -7.52 -4.12
C SER A 3 19.38 -6.52 -5.15
N LEU A 4 18.13 -6.68 -5.55
CA LEU A 4 17.38 -5.70 -6.30
C LEU A 4 17.03 -4.55 -5.35
N VAL A 5 18.01 -3.71 -5.05
CA VAL A 5 17.83 -2.52 -4.20
C VAL A 5 16.76 -1.64 -4.84
N GLY A 6 15.63 -1.50 -4.17
CA GLY A 6 14.53 -0.63 -4.57
C GLY A 6 13.27 -1.31 -5.13
N SER A 7 13.30 -2.61 -5.45
CA SER A 7 12.13 -3.34 -5.96
C SER A 7 11.56 -4.38 -4.98
N GLU A 8 12.17 -4.56 -3.82
CA GLU A 8 11.69 -5.50 -2.81
C GLU A 8 10.36 -5.02 -2.22
N MET A 9 9.29 -5.67 -2.62
CA MET A 9 7.97 -5.48 -2.07
C MET A 9 7.53 -6.76 -1.38
N CYS A 10 7.20 -6.66 -0.09
CA CYS A 10 6.68 -7.79 0.64
C CYS A 10 5.25 -8.10 0.22
N ILE A 11 4.96 -9.36 -0.08
CA ILE A 11 3.59 -9.82 -0.40
C ILE A 11 2.64 -9.57 0.77
N ARG A 12 3.11 -9.71 2.01
CA ARG A 12 2.29 -9.61 3.22
C ARG A 12 1.72 -8.20 3.41
N ASP A 13 2.58 -7.17 3.41
CA ASP A 13 2.16 -5.79 3.62
C ASP A 13 2.07 -4.96 2.33
N ARG A 14 2.56 -5.47 1.20
CA ARG A 14 2.64 -4.81 -0.12
C ARG A 14 3.56 -3.59 -0.15
N LEU A 15 4.20 -3.26 0.93
CA LEU A 15 4.94 -2.02 1.07
C LEU A 15 6.39 -2.17 0.59
N LYS A 16 6.87 -1.19 -0.16
CA LYS A 16 8.30 -1.02 -0.38
C LYS A 16 8.95 -0.55 0.93
N PRO A 17 10.25 -0.76 1.14
CA PRO A 17 10.93 -0.37 2.37
C PRO A 17 10.67 1.08 2.80
N VAL A 18 10.69 2.03 1.85
CA VAL A 18 10.43 3.45 2.16
C VAL A 18 9.01 3.67 2.70
N HIS A 19 7.99 3.04 2.13
CA HIS A 19 6.60 3.16 2.59
C HIS A 19 6.43 2.59 4.01
N ARG A 20 7.01 1.40 4.26
CA ARG A 20 6.97 0.76 5.57
C ARG A 20 7.64 1.63 6.63
N ARG A 21 8.81 2.18 6.33
CA ARG A 21 9.55 3.07 7.20
C ARG A 21 8.79 4.35 7.53
N ILE A 22 8.10 4.93 6.55
CA ILE A 22 7.26 6.12 6.76
C ILE A 22 6.13 5.81 7.74
N ILE A 23 5.29 4.81 7.46
CA ILE A 23 4.14 4.52 8.33
C ILE A 23 4.59 3.99 9.69
N TYR A 24 5.71 3.26 9.78
CA TYR A 24 6.29 2.82 11.05
C TYR A 24 6.81 4.00 11.88
N SER A 25 7.50 4.95 11.27
CA SER A 25 7.91 6.19 11.95
C SER A 25 6.69 6.98 12.44
N MET A 26 5.65 7.10 11.63
CA MET A 26 4.40 7.76 12.04
C MET A 26 3.70 7.02 13.20
N TYR A 27 3.74 5.68 13.20
CA TYR A 27 3.24 4.86 14.31
C TYR A 27 4.04 5.13 15.59
N GLN A 28 5.38 5.13 15.55
CA GLN A 28 6.24 5.46 16.69
C GLN A 28 5.98 6.86 17.22
N LEU A 29 5.71 7.84 16.35
CA LEU A 29 5.34 9.21 16.71
C LEU A 29 3.89 9.32 17.22
N LYS A 30 3.14 8.20 17.27
CA LYS A 30 1.72 8.12 17.68
C LYS A 30 0.81 9.06 16.89
N LEU A 31 1.07 9.20 15.59
CA LEU A 31 0.29 10.03 14.67
C LEU A 31 -0.94 9.28 14.15
N PHE A 32 -1.79 8.81 15.04
CA PHE A 32 -3.04 8.14 14.69
C PHE A 32 -4.11 9.11 14.21
N LYS A 33 -5.17 8.60 13.61
CA LYS A 33 -6.29 9.42 13.12
C LYS A 33 -6.89 10.35 14.18
N SER A 34 -6.87 9.92 15.43
CA SER A 34 -7.35 10.69 16.59
C SER A 34 -6.38 11.79 17.06
N SER A 35 -5.14 11.78 16.61
CA SER A 35 -4.13 12.76 17.01
C SER A 35 -4.13 14.00 16.09
N SER A 36 -3.48 15.06 16.53
CA SER A 36 -3.27 16.25 15.68
C SER A 36 -2.32 15.93 14.53
N TYR A 37 -2.53 16.60 13.40
CA TYR A 37 -1.60 16.55 12.27
C TYR A 37 -0.20 17.04 12.65
N LYS A 38 0.80 16.51 11.97
CA LYS A 38 2.20 16.97 12.08
C LYS A 38 2.72 17.38 10.71
N LYS A 39 3.59 18.39 10.69
CA LYS A 39 4.28 18.82 9.47
C LYS A 39 4.97 17.64 8.78
N CYS A 40 4.76 17.49 7.47
CA CYS A 40 5.41 16.44 6.70
C CYS A 40 6.94 16.52 6.80
N ALA A 41 7.50 17.71 6.88
CA ALA A 41 8.94 17.91 7.10
C ALA A 41 9.45 17.24 8.40
N ARG A 42 8.65 17.20 9.47
CA ARG A 42 9.00 16.51 10.71
C ARG A 42 9.00 15.00 10.50
N ILE A 43 7.98 14.47 9.82
CA ILE A 43 7.86 13.02 9.53
C ILE A 43 9.03 12.57 8.64
N VAL A 44 9.30 13.31 7.57
CA VAL A 44 10.42 13.04 6.65
C VAL A 44 11.76 13.06 7.37
N GLY A 45 11.98 14.05 8.24
CA GLY A 45 13.20 14.14 9.04
C GLY A 45 13.42 12.95 9.97
N ASP A 46 12.37 12.49 10.66
CA ASP A 46 12.45 11.29 11.51
C ASP A 46 12.73 10.02 10.69
N VAL A 47 12.07 9.86 9.54
CA VAL A 47 12.31 8.71 8.66
C VAL A 47 13.73 8.70 8.13
N MET A 48 14.21 9.85 7.64
CA MET A 48 15.55 9.99 7.10
C MET A 48 16.62 9.72 8.17
N GLY A 49 16.44 10.31 9.34
CA GLY A 49 17.41 10.17 10.43
C GLY A 49 17.47 8.78 11.05
N LYS A 50 16.34 8.09 11.14
CA LYS A 50 16.27 6.79 11.85
C LYS A 50 16.33 5.57 10.93
N PHE A 51 15.72 5.61 9.74
CA PHE A 51 15.46 4.40 8.98
C PHE A 51 15.91 4.46 7.51
N HIS A 52 15.88 5.62 6.87
CA HIS A 52 16.04 5.72 5.42
C HIS A 52 17.02 6.84 5.02
N PRO A 53 18.36 6.58 5.04
CA PRO A 53 19.39 7.57 4.81
C PRO A 53 19.53 7.94 3.31
N HIS A 54 18.43 8.37 2.70
CA HIS A 54 18.35 8.80 1.31
C HIS A 54 17.76 10.22 1.25
N GLY A 55 17.66 10.79 0.04
CA GLY A 55 17.15 12.15 -0.15
C GLY A 55 15.74 12.37 0.42
N ASP A 56 15.54 13.47 1.12
CA ASP A 56 14.28 13.86 1.75
C ASP A 56 13.11 13.97 0.75
N GLN A 57 13.37 14.42 -0.47
CA GLN A 57 12.37 14.55 -1.51
C GLN A 57 11.76 13.17 -1.88
N ALA A 58 12.57 12.13 -2.01
CA ALA A 58 12.09 10.78 -2.35
C ALA A 58 11.19 10.21 -1.23
N ILE A 59 11.51 10.50 0.03
CA ILE A 59 10.70 10.13 1.19
C ILE A 59 9.37 10.90 1.15
N TYR A 60 9.45 12.22 0.91
CA TYR A 60 8.25 13.06 0.82
C TYR A 60 7.32 12.64 -0.31
N ASP A 61 7.83 12.40 -1.51
CA ASP A 61 7.05 11.92 -2.66
C ASP A 61 6.35 10.60 -2.35
N SER A 62 7.00 9.70 -1.62
CA SER A 62 6.41 8.44 -1.19
C SER A 62 5.29 8.65 -0.15
N LEU A 63 5.47 9.57 0.79
CA LEU A 63 4.45 9.96 1.77
C LEU A 63 3.23 10.57 1.06
N VAL A 64 3.47 11.48 0.12
CA VAL A 64 2.42 12.13 -0.68
C VAL A 64 1.57 11.10 -1.41
N ARG A 65 2.20 10.14 -2.10
CA ARG A 65 1.46 9.10 -2.84
C ARG A 65 0.55 8.26 -1.95
N MET A 66 0.96 7.99 -0.70
CA MET A 66 0.13 7.26 0.26
C MET A 66 -1.08 8.06 0.78
N ALA A 67 -1.09 9.38 0.58
CA ALA A 67 -2.19 10.26 0.94
C ALA A 67 -3.12 10.61 -0.24
N GLN A 68 -2.71 10.31 -1.48
CA GLN A 68 -3.48 10.64 -2.68
C GLN A 68 -4.54 9.57 -2.96
N ASP A 69 -5.81 9.94 -2.92
CA ASP A 69 -6.96 9.07 -3.17
C ASP A 69 -7.11 8.66 -4.65
N PHE A 70 -6.53 9.44 -5.56
CA PHE A 70 -6.44 9.09 -6.99
C PHE A 70 -5.26 8.16 -7.33
N SER A 71 -4.29 8.00 -6.42
CA SER A 71 -3.13 7.11 -6.59
C SER A 71 -3.27 5.79 -5.83
N THR A 72 -4.05 5.78 -4.75
CA THR A 72 -4.17 4.64 -3.83
C THR A 72 -5.65 4.38 -3.56
N ARG A 73 -6.11 3.15 -3.75
CA ARG A 73 -7.53 2.78 -3.58
C ARG A 73 -8.05 3.03 -2.16
N ILE A 74 -7.22 2.71 -1.17
CA ILE A 74 -7.44 3.09 0.24
C ILE A 74 -6.16 3.74 0.74
N THR A 75 -6.22 5.02 1.06
CA THR A 75 -5.06 5.79 1.52
C THR A 75 -4.57 5.31 2.89
N LEU A 76 -3.25 5.29 3.06
CA LEU A 76 -2.61 4.94 4.32
C LEU A 76 -2.32 6.18 5.18
N VAL A 77 -2.25 7.33 4.55
CA VAL A 77 -1.93 8.62 5.17
C VAL A 77 -3.11 9.56 4.98
N ASP A 78 -3.48 10.24 6.05
CA ASP A 78 -4.43 11.34 6.07
C ASP A 78 -3.64 12.65 5.95
N GLY A 79 -3.72 13.30 4.80
CA GLY A 79 -3.01 14.52 4.49
C GLY A 79 -3.87 15.76 4.69
N GLN A 80 -3.25 16.85 5.17
CA GLN A 80 -3.86 18.16 5.26
C GLN A 80 -3.02 19.19 4.50
N GLY A 81 -3.65 19.91 3.59
CA GLY A 81 -3.01 20.86 2.68
C GLY A 81 -3.03 20.39 1.23
N ASN A 82 -2.18 20.96 0.39
CA ASN A 82 -2.11 20.58 -1.02
C ASN A 82 -1.14 19.39 -1.21
N PHE A 83 -1.71 18.22 -1.51
CA PHE A 83 -1.02 16.97 -1.85
C PHE A 83 -0.99 16.67 -3.36
N GLY A 84 -1.21 17.70 -4.20
CA GLY A 84 -1.34 17.53 -5.64
C GLY A 84 -2.74 17.13 -6.07
N ASN A 85 -2.92 16.96 -7.38
CA ASN A 85 -4.20 16.54 -7.96
C ASN A 85 -3.96 15.57 -9.14
N ILE A 86 -5.05 15.03 -9.67
CA ILE A 86 -5.04 14.10 -10.81
C ILE A 86 -4.56 14.77 -12.10
N ASP A 87 -4.73 16.09 -12.22
CA ASP A 87 -4.32 16.87 -13.42
C ASP A 87 -2.81 17.09 -13.48
N GLY A 88 -2.07 16.64 -12.45
CA GLY A 88 -0.62 16.67 -12.43
C GLY A 88 -0.01 17.85 -11.68
N ASP A 89 -0.79 18.63 -10.95
CA ASP A 89 -0.24 19.66 -10.07
C ASP A 89 0.60 19.04 -8.97
N ASN A 90 1.75 19.65 -8.71
CA ASN A 90 2.65 19.19 -7.67
C ASN A 90 2.11 19.47 -6.28
N PRO A 91 2.43 18.62 -5.29
CA PRO A 91 2.15 18.91 -3.90
C PRO A 91 2.92 20.16 -3.43
N ALA A 92 2.38 20.85 -2.45
CA ALA A 92 3.10 21.92 -1.77
C ALA A 92 4.34 21.35 -1.04
N ALA A 93 5.34 22.20 -0.78
CA ALA A 93 6.54 21.79 -0.06
C ALA A 93 6.19 21.21 1.32
N MET A 94 6.97 20.22 1.78
CA MET A 94 6.72 19.46 3.03
C MET A 94 6.64 20.32 4.31
N ARG A 95 7.16 21.56 4.28
CA ARG A 95 7.03 22.51 5.38
C ARG A 95 5.62 23.10 5.53
N TYR A 96 4.80 23.04 4.49
CA TYR A 96 3.43 23.54 4.49
C TYR A 96 2.38 22.44 4.72
N THR A 97 2.62 21.26 4.19
CA THR A 97 1.71 20.11 4.32
C THR A 97 1.84 19.43 5.68
N GLU A 98 0.77 18.80 6.11
CA GLU A 98 0.69 18.07 7.38
C GLU A 98 0.09 16.69 7.14
N ALA A 99 0.44 15.71 7.97
CA ALA A 99 -0.05 14.35 7.82
C ALA A 99 -0.22 13.64 9.17
N ARG A 100 -1.04 12.60 9.14
CA ARG A 100 -1.21 11.58 10.17
C ARG A 100 -1.63 10.26 9.53
N LEU A 101 -1.67 9.18 10.29
CA LEU A 101 -2.13 7.88 9.78
C LEU A 101 -3.65 7.87 9.57
N GLN A 102 -4.10 7.17 8.53
CA GLN A 102 -5.50 6.82 8.37
C GLN A 102 -5.89 5.68 9.32
N ASP A 103 -7.18 5.56 9.65
CA ASP A 103 -7.68 4.45 10.49
C ASP A 103 -7.39 3.08 9.89
N TYR A 104 -7.47 2.97 8.57
CA TYR A 104 -7.11 1.76 7.84
C TYR A 104 -5.68 1.28 8.14
N THR A 105 -4.75 2.20 8.38
CA THR A 105 -3.35 1.88 8.63
C THR A 105 -3.12 1.18 9.97
N ASN A 106 -4.06 1.28 10.92
CA ASN A 106 -3.99 0.56 12.19
C ASN A 106 -3.95 -0.95 11.99
N TYR A 107 -4.65 -1.48 10.98
CA TYR A 107 -4.64 -2.92 10.64
C TYR A 107 -3.28 -3.46 10.20
N PHE A 108 -2.32 -2.59 9.89
CA PHE A 108 -0.95 -3.00 9.61
C PHE A 108 -0.12 -3.25 10.85
N PHE A 109 -0.49 -2.64 11.98
CA PHE A 109 0.28 -2.68 13.21
C PHE A 109 -0.29 -3.62 14.27
N ASP A 110 -1.47 -4.13 14.07
CA ASP A 110 -2.11 -5.02 15.04
C ASP A 110 -1.28 -6.29 15.24
N GLY A 111 -0.90 -6.55 16.49
CA GLY A 111 0.01 -7.63 16.87
C GLY A 111 1.51 -7.32 16.71
N ILE A 112 1.92 -6.12 16.32
CA ILE A 112 3.36 -5.80 16.11
C ILE A 112 4.17 -5.91 17.41
N GLU A 113 3.55 -5.62 18.56
CA GLU A 113 4.19 -5.71 19.89
C GLU A 113 4.15 -7.12 20.48
N GLU A 114 3.47 -8.05 19.80
CA GLU A 114 3.28 -9.46 20.23
C GLU A 114 4.29 -10.41 19.56
N ASN A 115 5.41 -9.91 19.06
CA ASN A 115 6.42 -10.66 18.29
C ASN A 115 5.86 -11.40 17.07
N SER A 116 4.84 -10.83 16.43
CA SER A 116 4.21 -11.40 15.23
C SER A 116 5.03 -11.26 13.96
N VAL A 117 6.08 -10.43 13.99
CA VAL A 117 7.00 -10.16 12.90
C VAL A 117 8.43 -9.98 13.42
N ASP A 118 9.40 -10.26 12.55
CA ASP A 118 10.81 -10.06 12.85
C ASP A 118 11.21 -8.59 12.72
N PHE A 119 12.14 -8.19 13.56
CA PHE A 119 12.80 -6.90 13.51
C PHE A 119 14.27 -7.07 13.12
N LYS A 120 14.82 -6.07 12.49
CA LYS A 120 16.24 -5.97 12.14
C LYS A 120 16.79 -4.60 12.52
N ASP A 121 18.11 -4.54 12.64
CA ASP A 121 18.78 -3.26 12.82
C ASP A 121 18.56 -2.35 11.61
N ASN A 122 18.40 -1.06 11.89
CA ASN A 122 18.44 -0.02 10.87
C ASN A 122 19.85 0.15 10.30
N TYR A 123 20.05 1.13 9.42
CA TYR A 123 21.33 1.34 8.72
C TYR A 123 22.52 1.65 9.62
N ASP A 124 22.31 2.19 10.81
CA ASP A 124 23.38 2.57 11.78
C ASP A 124 23.40 1.68 13.03
N GLY A 125 22.54 0.69 13.14
CA GLY A 125 22.44 -0.23 14.28
C GLY A 125 21.90 0.39 15.57
N GLN A 126 21.36 1.61 15.53
CA GLN A 126 20.86 2.31 16.73
C GLN A 126 19.36 2.10 16.96
N ASN A 127 18.62 1.72 15.93
CA ASN A 127 17.18 1.50 16.01
C ASN A 127 16.80 0.19 15.33
N LEU A 128 15.69 -0.39 15.77
CA LEU A 128 15.08 -1.55 15.13
C LEU A 128 13.96 -1.12 14.18
N GLU A 129 13.92 -1.75 13.02
CA GLU A 129 12.81 -1.61 12.07
C GLU A 129 12.18 -2.97 11.77
N PRO A 130 10.84 -3.05 11.58
CA PRO A 130 10.21 -4.32 11.23
C PRO A 130 10.60 -4.74 9.81
N VAL A 131 10.93 -6.01 9.64
CA VAL A 131 11.21 -6.60 8.32
C VAL A 131 9.97 -6.53 7.43
N VAL A 132 8.80 -6.76 8.04
CA VAL A 132 7.47 -6.69 7.43
C VAL A 132 6.47 -6.26 8.50
N LEU A 133 5.37 -5.64 8.11
CA LEU A 133 4.29 -5.34 9.04
C LEU A 133 3.30 -6.52 9.15
N PRO A 134 2.65 -6.72 10.31
CA PRO A 134 1.70 -7.81 10.52
C PRO A 134 0.60 -7.88 9.48
N SER A 135 0.01 -6.75 9.13
CA SER A 135 -1.02 -6.55 8.11
C SER A 135 -2.15 -7.57 8.13
N GLN A 136 -3.19 -7.30 8.89
CA GLN A 136 -4.36 -8.19 9.00
C GLN A 136 -5.18 -8.29 7.71
N LEU A 137 -5.03 -7.34 6.79
CA LEU A 137 -5.77 -7.29 5.54
C LEU A 137 -4.84 -7.50 4.34
N PRO A 138 -5.32 -8.13 3.26
CA PRO A 138 -4.52 -8.41 2.06
C PRO A 138 -4.27 -7.14 1.24
N ASN A 139 -3.44 -6.24 1.74
CA ASN A 139 -3.19 -4.94 1.13
C ASN A 139 -2.68 -5.03 -0.32
N ILE A 140 -1.99 -6.13 -0.66
CA ILE A 140 -1.55 -6.36 -2.05
C ILE A 140 -2.72 -6.46 -3.03
N LEU A 141 -3.88 -6.94 -2.60
CA LEU A 141 -5.09 -7.00 -3.41
C LEU A 141 -5.92 -5.73 -3.29
N ILE A 142 -5.96 -5.13 -2.10
CA ILE A 142 -6.76 -3.91 -1.84
C ILE A 142 -6.19 -2.72 -2.61
N ASN A 143 -4.90 -2.48 -2.49
CA ASN A 143 -4.22 -1.33 -3.13
C ASN A 143 -3.45 -1.70 -4.40
N GLY A 144 -3.48 -2.99 -4.78
CA GLY A 144 -2.70 -3.45 -5.91
C GLY A 144 -1.19 -3.34 -5.67
N ALA A 145 -0.41 -3.68 -6.66
CA ALA A 145 1.04 -3.59 -6.59
C ALA A 145 1.64 -3.39 -7.98
N MET A 146 2.56 -2.45 -8.10
CA MET A 146 3.35 -2.26 -9.31
C MET A 146 4.84 -2.36 -8.97
N GLY A 147 5.55 -3.22 -9.66
CA GLY A 147 6.98 -3.41 -9.51
C GLY A 147 7.66 -3.69 -10.84
N ILE A 148 8.82 -3.10 -11.05
CA ILE A 148 9.66 -3.34 -12.22
C ILE A 148 11.00 -3.86 -11.70
N ALA A 149 11.38 -5.03 -12.18
CA ALA A 149 12.68 -5.64 -11.91
C ALA A 149 13.37 -5.98 -13.23
N VAL A 150 14.66 -6.29 -13.18
CA VAL A 150 15.39 -6.74 -14.37
C VAL A 150 14.78 -8.03 -14.90
N GLY A 151 14.24 -7.98 -16.11
CA GLY A 151 13.67 -9.15 -16.79
C GLY A 151 12.23 -9.50 -16.39
N MET A 152 11.61 -8.80 -15.43
CA MET A 152 10.20 -9.02 -15.11
C MET A 152 9.51 -7.79 -14.53
N ALA A 153 8.21 -7.67 -14.80
CA ALA A 153 7.36 -6.63 -14.23
C ALA A 153 6.11 -7.27 -13.59
N THR A 154 5.66 -6.67 -12.51
CA THR A 154 4.41 -7.04 -11.84
C THR A 154 3.48 -5.85 -11.84
N ASN A 155 2.23 -6.06 -12.22
CA ASN A 155 1.16 -5.07 -12.12
C ASN A 155 -0.12 -5.77 -11.63
N ILE A 156 -0.34 -5.72 -10.32
CA ILE A 156 -1.53 -6.24 -9.67
C ILE A 156 -2.48 -5.06 -9.46
N PRO A 157 -3.64 -5.04 -10.11
CA PRO A 157 -4.61 -3.95 -9.91
C PRO A 157 -5.25 -4.02 -8.52
N PRO A 158 -5.73 -2.89 -7.98
CA PRO A 158 -6.49 -2.86 -6.75
C PRO A 158 -7.88 -3.51 -6.92
N HIS A 159 -8.46 -3.97 -5.80
CA HIS A 159 -9.76 -4.63 -5.75
C HIS A 159 -10.64 -4.04 -4.65
N ASN A 160 -11.94 -4.27 -4.76
CA ASN A 160 -12.91 -3.82 -3.78
C ASN A 160 -12.74 -4.57 -2.45
N ILE A 161 -12.60 -3.82 -1.35
CA ILE A 161 -12.35 -4.41 -0.03
C ILE A 161 -13.51 -5.28 0.46
N LEU A 162 -14.76 -4.91 0.17
CA LEU A 162 -15.93 -5.69 0.62
C LEU A 162 -15.99 -7.04 -0.13
N GLU A 163 -15.73 -7.03 -1.42
CA GLU A 163 -15.64 -8.26 -2.22
C GLU A 163 -14.50 -9.16 -1.73
N LEU A 164 -13.35 -8.58 -1.38
CA LEU A 164 -12.22 -9.34 -0.83
C LEU A 164 -12.57 -9.96 0.53
N ILE A 165 -13.23 -9.22 1.41
CA ILE A 165 -13.67 -9.74 2.72
C ILE A 165 -14.66 -10.90 2.53
N ASP A 166 -15.62 -10.78 1.61
CA ASP A 166 -16.59 -11.84 1.36
C ASP A 166 -15.94 -13.08 0.69
N ALA A 167 -14.95 -12.88 -0.17
CA ALA A 167 -14.15 -13.97 -0.70
C ALA A 167 -13.32 -14.67 0.39
N LEU A 168 -12.73 -13.93 1.33
CA LEU A 168 -12.03 -14.49 2.49
C LEU A 168 -12.98 -15.29 3.39
N LYS A 169 -14.19 -14.78 3.66
CA LYS A 169 -15.22 -15.53 4.41
C LYS A 169 -15.60 -16.84 3.72
N LEU A 170 -15.69 -16.84 2.37
CA LEU A 170 -15.93 -18.05 1.61
C LEU A 170 -14.79 -19.06 1.81
N ILE A 171 -13.53 -18.62 1.68
CA ILE A 171 -12.35 -19.47 1.82
C ILE A 171 -12.26 -20.07 3.24
N ILE A 172 -12.56 -19.29 4.27
CA ILE A 172 -12.58 -19.76 5.67
C ILE A 172 -13.66 -20.82 5.88
N LYS A 173 -14.86 -20.62 5.29
CA LYS A 173 -15.98 -21.57 5.42
C LYS A 173 -15.78 -22.83 4.58
N LYS A 174 -15.04 -22.75 3.49
CA LYS A 174 -14.86 -23.82 2.52
C LYS A 174 -13.38 -23.97 2.16
N ASP A 175 -12.73 -24.92 2.81
CA ASP A 175 -11.28 -25.19 2.70
C ASP A 175 -10.73 -25.31 1.25
N LYS A 176 -11.59 -25.69 0.29
CA LYS A 176 -11.23 -25.80 -1.13
C LYS A 176 -12.18 -25.00 -2.03
N ALA A 177 -12.32 -23.71 -1.75
CA ALA A 177 -13.07 -22.83 -2.64
C ALA A 177 -12.39 -22.76 -4.02
N SER A 178 -13.16 -23.02 -5.08
CA SER A 178 -12.65 -22.96 -6.45
C SER A 178 -12.50 -21.52 -6.93
N LEU A 179 -11.58 -21.28 -7.89
CA LEU A 179 -11.45 -19.98 -8.53
C LEU A 179 -12.79 -19.46 -9.07
N THR A 180 -13.60 -20.33 -9.65
CA THR A 180 -14.92 -19.95 -10.19
C THR A 180 -15.87 -19.44 -9.11
N GLU A 181 -15.83 -19.99 -7.90
CA GLU A 181 -16.64 -19.52 -6.76
C GLU A 181 -16.15 -18.18 -6.25
N ILE A 182 -14.83 -17.99 -6.15
CA ILE A 182 -14.22 -16.73 -5.76
C ILE A 182 -14.58 -15.63 -6.77
N LEU A 183 -14.51 -15.91 -8.07
CA LEU A 183 -14.82 -14.95 -9.13
C LEU A 183 -16.32 -14.64 -9.31
N LYS A 184 -17.21 -15.32 -8.61
CA LYS A 184 -18.61 -14.89 -8.45
C LYS A 184 -18.76 -13.75 -7.44
N ILE A 185 -17.81 -13.62 -6.51
CA ILE A 185 -17.77 -12.57 -5.49
C ILE A 185 -16.92 -11.41 -5.96
N ILE A 186 -15.71 -11.70 -6.47
CA ILE A 186 -14.79 -10.69 -7.00
C ILE A 186 -15.17 -10.36 -8.44
N ASN A 187 -15.74 -9.18 -8.65
CA ASN A 187 -16.18 -8.73 -9.96
C ASN A 187 -15.04 -8.35 -10.90
N GLY A 188 -13.92 -7.91 -10.34
CA GLY A 188 -12.72 -7.52 -11.07
C GLY A 188 -11.93 -6.44 -10.34
N PRO A 189 -10.97 -5.81 -11.02
CA PRO A 189 -10.26 -4.66 -10.48
C PRO A 189 -11.19 -3.51 -10.10
N ASP A 190 -10.83 -2.78 -9.05
CA ASP A 190 -11.56 -1.60 -8.57
C ASP A 190 -10.55 -0.44 -8.43
N LEU A 191 -10.52 0.43 -9.43
CA LEU A 191 -9.49 1.46 -9.56
C LEU A 191 -9.82 2.70 -8.70
N PRO A 192 -8.81 3.43 -8.19
CA PRO A 192 -9.01 4.60 -7.35
C PRO A 192 -9.89 5.68 -7.99
N THR A 193 -9.75 5.89 -9.29
CA THR A 193 -10.50 6.91 -10.05
C THR A 193 -11.79 6.37 -10.65
N GLY A 194 -12.17 5.14 -10.34
CA GLY A 194 -13.37 4.51 -10.88
C GLY A 194 -13.23 4.07 -12.34
N GLY A 195 -14.35 4.05 -13.06
CA GLY A 195 -14.44 3.58 -14.44
C GLY A 195 -15.25 2.28 -14.55
N GLU A 196 -15.63 1.93 -15.77
CA GLU A 196 -16.33 0.69 -16.08
C GLU A 196 -15.38 -0.25 -16.80
N ILE A 197 -15.17 -1.44 -16.21
CA ILE A 197 -14.31 -2.48 -16.80
C ILE A 197 -15.16 -3.31 -17.74
N ILE A 198 -14.72 -3.37 -19.00
CA ILE A 198 -15.30 -4.26 -20.00
C ILE A 198 -14.45 -5.53 -20.03
N LEU A 199 -15.00 -6.61 -19.45
CA LEU A 199 -14.29 -7.88 -19.33
C LEU A 199 -15.30 -9.03 -19.40
N ASP A 200 -15.12 -9.91 -20.38
CA ASP A 200 -15.91 -11.15 -20.47
C ASP A 200 -15.57 -12.10 -19.31
N SER A 201 -16.56 -12.89 -18.88
CA SER A 201 -16.40 -13.83 -17.77
C SER A 201 -15.32 -14.90 -18.00
N ASN A 202 -15.12 -15.33 -19.25
CA ASN A 202 -14.09 -16.30 -19.59
C ASN A 202 -12.70 -15.65 -19.59
N GLU A 203 -12.58 -14.44 -20.15
CA GLU A 203 -11.36 -13.65 -20.12
C GLU A 203 -10.96 -13.35 -18.67
N LYS A 204 -11.90 -12.88 -17.83
CA LYS A 204 -11.70 -12.68 -16.41
C LYS A 204 -11.11 -13.93 -15.76
N LYS A 205 -11.74 -15.09 -15.98
CA LYS A 205 -11.27 -16.35 -15.40
C LYS A 205 -9.86 -16.72 -15.87
N GLN A 206 -9.52 -16.47 -17.14
CA GLN A 206 -8.18 -16.74 -17.68
C GLN A 206 -7.13 -15.81 -17.08
N ILE A 207 -7.42 -14.52 -16.95
CA ILE A 207 -6.52 -13.54 -16.33
C ILE A 207 -6.19 -13.94 -14.89
N TYR A 208 -7.20 -14.22 -14.08
CA TYR A 208 -7.00 -14.62 -12.67
C TYR A 208 -6.34 -15.99 -12.51
N LYS A 209 -6.56 -16.92 -13.45
CA LYS A 209 -5.91 -18.23 -13.46
C LYS A 209 -4.42 -18.13 -13.82
N ASN A 210 -4.10 -17.35 -14.83
CA ASN A 210 -2.77 -17.31 -15.43
C ASN A 210 -1.90 -16.18 -14.87
N GLY A 211 -2.51 -15.18 -14.19
CA GLY A 211 -1.85 -13.96 -13.74
C GLY A 211 -1.33 -13.07 -14.88
N LYS A 212 -1.91 -13.20 -16.08
CA LYS A 212 -1.55 -12.45 -17.29
C LYS A 212 -2.78 -12.10 -18.10
N GLY A 213 -2.85 -10.89 -18.61
CA GLY A 213 -3.90 -10.41 -19.48
C GLY A 213 -4.01 -8.89 -19.49
N SER A 214 -4.99 -8.39 -20.21
CA SER A 214 -5.35 -6.97 -20.28
C SER A 214 -6.85 -6.82 -20.22
N PHE A 215 -7.33 -5.67 -19.82
CA PHE A 215 -8.74 -5.31 -19.84
C PHE A 215 -8.90 -3.84 -20.23
N ASN A 216 -10.02 -3.51 -20.83
CA ASN A 216 -10.35 -2.16 -21.23
C ASN A 216 -11.15 -1.48 -20.12
N ILE A 217 -10.89 -0.19 -19.93
CA ILE A 217 -11.59 0.65 -18.95
C ILE A 217 -12.21 1.81 -19.71
N ASN A 218 -13.50 1.99 -19.53
CA ASN A 218 -14.21 3.20 -19.98
C ASN A 218 -14.32 4.18 -18.81
N ALA A 219 -13.89 5.41 -19.04
CA ALA A 219 -14.23 6.51 -18.14
C ALA A 219 -15.72 6.81 -18.19
N LYS A 220 -16.32 7.10 -17.05
CA LYS A 220 -17.68 7.65 -16.96
C LYS A 220 -17.61 9.15 -16.86
#